data_c8584bf9b149c8f76911e69a399abc7f
#
_entry.id   c8584bf9b149c8f76911e69a399abc7f
#
_cell.length_a   1.000
_cell.length_b   1.000
_cell.length_c   1.000
_cell.angle_alpha   90.00
_cell.angle_beta   90.00
_cell.angle_gamma   90.00
#
_symmetry.space_group_name_H-M   'P 1'
#
loop_
_entity.id
_entity.type
_entity.pdbx_description
1 polymer ?
#
loop_
_entity_poly.entity_id
_entity_poly.type
_entity_poly.pdbx_seq_one_letter_code
_entity_poly.pdbx_strand_id
1 'polypeptide(L)'
;MAASLHGSARTTPRVRAELQRSQAATRSLAARYGLNPKTVAKWRRRPSTADARMGPSRPRSSVLTEAEEAVVVEFRRRTLLRLDDVLGCLRETIPGLSRSALHRCLRRHGISRLPRGDERASKRGRFAETRIGYVHVDACELRLAQGRLFMFLAIDRVSKFTHVAFYDANTKANGAAFLREVVAAFPYRLHTVLTDNGMAFADLPRNRGRYPEIEAVFGGHVFDRVGDEHGIEHRLTKPYHPWTNGQAERMNRTVKDATIKAFHYPDLGALRAHVVAFVTAYNFAKHLKALRWRTPFQASCDAWVADPSAFKIDPRHLIPGPHT
;
A
#
# COMPACT_ATOMS: atom_id res chain seq x y z
N MET A 1 1.16 -31.07 13.10
CA MET A 1 0.55 -30.88 14.46
C MET A 1 -0.30 -32.11 14.77
N ALA A 2 0.00 -32.83 15.84
CA ALA A 2 -0.82 -33.94 16.31
C ALA A 2 -2.17 -33.37 16.81
N ALA A 3 -3.27 -33.90 16.26
CA ALA A 3 -4.59 -33.50 16.72
C ALA A 3 -4.81 -34.00 18.15
N SER A 4 -5.10 -33.11 19.09
CA SER A 4 -5.51 -33.45 20.44
C SER A 4 -6.88 -34.13 20.35
N LEU A 5 -6.96 -35.40 20.76
CA LEU A 5 -8.21 -36.13 20.80
C LEU A 5 -9.03 -35.66 22.02
N HIS A 6 -10.33 -35.43 21.82
CA HIS A 6 -11.24 -35.19 22.92
C HIS A 6 -11.24 -36.39 23.89
N GLY A 7 -11.27 -36.15 25.23
CA GLY A 7 -11.19 -37.19 26.21
C GLY A 7 -12.23 -38.31 26.08
N SER A 8 -13.38 -38.05 25.46
CA SER A 8 -14.42 -39.03 25.15
C SER A 8 -14.30 -39.69 23.78
N ALA A 9 -13.21 -39.46 23.04
CA ALA A 9 -13.01 -40.06 21.72
C ALA A 9 -12.73 -41.56 21.84
N ARG A 10 -13.67 -42.39 21.44
CA ARG A 10 -13.54 -43.85 21.47
C ARG A 10 -12.77 -44.44 20.28
N THR A 11 -12.58 -43.68 19.20
CA THR A 11 -11.83 -44.12 18.02
C THR A 11 -10.54 -43.32 17.87
N THR A 12 -9.41 -43.94 18.20
CA THR A 12 -8.09 -43.37 17.93
C THR A 12 -7.66 -43.68 16.49
N PRO A 13 -6.67 -42.97 15.90
CA PRO A 13 -6.13 -43.32 14.58
C PRO A 13 -5.66 -44.79 14.49
N ARG A 14 -5.07 -45.35 15.59
CA ARG A 14 -4.66 -46.73 15.67
C ARG A 14 -5.86 -47.70 15.58
N VAL A 15 -6.91 -47.45 16.35
CA VAL A 15 -8.14 -48.26 16.28
C VAL A 15 -8.76 -48.19 14.90
N ARG A 16 -8.82 -47.02 14.30
CA ARG A 16 -9.34 -46.83 12.94
C ARG A 16 -8.55 -47.62 11.89
N ALA A 17 -7.20 -47.63 11.99
CA ALA A 17 -6.33 -48.40 11.12
C ALA A 17 -6.58 -49.89 11.27
N GLU A 18 -6.79 -50.39 12.51
CA GLU A 18 -7.09 -51.78 12.78
C GLU A 18 -8.49 -52.19 12.22
N LEU A 19 -9.51 -51.28 12.36
CA LEU A 19 -10.81 -51.50 11.75
C LEU A 19 -10.76 -51.62 10.21
N GLN A 20 -9.86 -50.86 9.58
CA GLN A 20 -9.67 -50.90 8.12
C GLN A 20 -8.96 -52.18 7.65
N ARG A 21 -8.00 -52.73 8.42
CA ARG A 21 -7.18 -53.90 8.07
C ARG A 21 -7.87 -55.22 8.44
N SER A 22 -8.72 -55.21 9.45
CA SER A 22 -9.30 -56.42 10.02
C SER A 22 -10.34 -57.04 9.09
N GLN A 23 -10.29 -58.36 8.92
CA GLN A 23 -11.28 -59.17 8.20
C GLN A 23 -12.43 -59.67 9.11
N ALA A 24 -12.33 -59.40 10.44
CA ALA A 24 -13.34 -59.87 11.39
C ALA A 24 -14.70 -59.23 11.13
N ALA A 25 -15.78 -59.90 11.55
CA ALA A 25 -17.14 -59.41 11.38
C ALA A 25 -17.34 -58.01 12.07
N THR A 26 -18.13 -57.14 11.44
CA THR A 26 -18.40 -55.79 11.97
C THR A 26 -18.95 -55.79 13.40
N ARG A 27 -19.79 -56.75 13.74
CA ARG A 27 -20.35 -56.90 15.10
C ARG A 27 -19.28 -57.30 16.12
N SER A 28 -18.37 -58.21 15.76
CA SER A 28 -17.26 -58.62 16.60
C SER A 28 -16.33 -57.47 16.91
N LEU A 29 -15.94 -56.68 15.91
CA LEU A 29 -15.09 -55.48 16.11
C LEU A 29 -15.82 -54.41 16.94
N ALA A 30 -17.14 -54.27 16.74
CA ALA A 30 -17.92 -53.31 17.51
C ALA A 30 -17.94 -53.71 19.00
N ALA A 31 -18.14 -54.98 19.31
CA ALA A 31 -18.07 -55.50 20.70
C ALA A 31 -16.68 -55.32 21.29
N ARG A 32 -15.61 -55.71 20.54
CA ARG A 32 -14.22 -55.63 21.01
C ARG A 32 -13.79 -54.22 21.40
N TYR A 33 -14.20 -53.19 20.62
CA TYR A 33 -13.80 -51.79 20.86
C TYR A 33 -14.87 -50.96 21.56
N GLY A 34 -15.99 -51.53 21.97
CA GLY A 34 -17.11 -50.82 22.58
C GLY A 34 -17.70 -49.75 21.64
N LEU A 35 -17.79 -50.03 20.31
CA LEU A 35 -18.21 -49.11 19.28
C LEU A 35 -19.58 -49.54 18.73
N ASN A 36 -20.29 -48.54 18.18
CA ASN A 36 -21.50 -48.83 17.38
C ASN A 36 -21.09 -49.50 16.06
N PRO A 37 -21.80 -50.59 15.62
CA PRO A 37 -21.51 -51.24 14.33
C PRO A 37 -21.51 -50.29 13.15
N LYS A 38 -22.39 -49.27 13.14
CA LYS A 38 -22.38 -48.21 12.12
C LYS A 38 -21.09 -47.43 12.07
N THR A 39 -20.46 -47.20 13.22
CA THR A 39 -19.14 -46.52 13.34
C THR A 39 -18.04 -47.40 12.75
N VAL A 40 -18.04 -48.69 13.01
CA VAL A 40 -17.11 -49.64 12.41
C VAL A 40 -17.24 -49.65 10.89
N ALA A 41 -18.47 -49.81 10.38
CA ALA A 41 -18.75 -49.81 8.95
C ALA A 41 -18.34 -48.48 8.27
N LYS A 42 -18.56 -47.33 8.95
CA LYS A 42 -18.11 -46.01 8.48
C LYS A 42 -16.60 -45.94 8.31
N TRP A 43 -15.84 -46.42 9.30
CA TRP A 43 -14.36 -46.36 9.25
C TRP A 43 -13.78 -47.36 8.24
N ARG A 44 -14.38 -48.50 8.04
CA ARG A 44 -13.99 -49.46 7.01
C ARG A 44 -14.11 -48.92 5.58
N ARG A 45 -15.12 -48.06 5.32
CA ARG A 45 -15.34 -47.45 4.00
C ARG A 45 -14.44 -46.26 3.71
N ARG A 46 -13.79 -45.73 4.73
CA ARG A 46 -12.94 -44.55 4.55
C ARG A 46 -11.54 -44.93 4.04
N PRO A 47 -10.96 -44.15 3.09
CA PRO A 47 -9.61 -44.42 2.58
C PRO A 47 -8.53 -43.94 3.57
N SER A 48 -8.88 -43.16 4.60
CA SER A 48 -7.95 -42.59 5.58
C SER A 48 -8.48 -42.74 7.00
N THR A 49 -7.55 -42.87 7.97
CA THR A 49 -7.83 -42.85 9.41
C THR A 49 -8.01 -41.47 9.99
N ALA A 50 -7.69 -40.41 9.20
CA ALA A 50 -7.84 -39.01 9.61
C ALA A 50 -9.31 -38.57 9.70
N ASP A 51 -9.57 -37.60 10.58
CA ASP A 51 -10.88 -36.97 10.64
C ASP A 51 -11.14 -36.16 9.36
N ALA A 52 -12.37 -36.17 8.89
CA ALA A 52 -12.76 -35.29 7.80
C ALA A 52 -12.67 -33.83 8.25
N ARG A 53 -12.31 -32.99 7.32
CA ARG A 53 -12.27 -31.53 7.55
C ARG A 53 -13.64 -31.05 8.08
N MET A 54 -13.60 -30.30 9.19
CA MET A 54 -14.81 -29.72 9.76
C MET A 54 -15.35 -28.60 8.89
N GLY A 55 -16.67 -28.46 8.83
CA GLY A 55 -17.36 -27.44 8.06
C GLY A 55 -17.90 -27.91 6.72
N PRO A 56 -18.61 -27.07 5.99
CA PRO A 56 -19.19 -27.42 4.69
C PRO A 56 -18.12 -27.66 3.63
N SER A 57 -18.35 -28.62 2.75
CA SER A 57 -17.46 -28.93 1.61
C SER A 57 -17.33 -27.74 0.63
N ARG A 58 -18.40 -26.99 0.47
CA ARG A 58 -18.49 -25.78 -0.37
C ARG A 58 -19.00 -24.61 0.49
N PRO A 59 -18.11 -23.90 1.19
CA PRO A 59 -18.53 -22.78 2.02
C PRO A 59 -19.05 -21.63 1.15
N ARG A 60 -20.24 -21.13 1.45
CA ARG A 60 -20.85 -19.94 0.83
C ARG A 60 -20.69 -18.72 1.75
N SER A 61 -20.86 -17.53 1.21
CA SER A 61 -20.98 -16.32 2.03
C SER A 61 -22.33 -16.30 2.75
N SER A 62 -22.32 -15.84 4.00
CA SER A 62 -23.54 -15.50 4.74
C SER A 62 -23.85 -14.00 4.69
N VAL A 63 -22.98 -13.20 4.08
CA VAL A 63 -23.06 -11.73 4.09
C VAL A 63 -23.14 -11.18 2.67
N LEU A 64 -22.40 -11.79 1.71
CA LEU A 64 -22.35 -11.34 0.31
C LEU A 64 -23.24 -12.21 -0.55
N THR A 65 -24.00 -11.59 -1.43
CA THR A 65 -24.70 -12.25 -2.54
C THR A 65 -23.70 -12.76 -3.58
N GLU A 66 -24.14 -13.63 -4.49
CA GLU A 66 -23.29 -14.13 -5.58
C GLU A 66 -22.83 -13.00 -6.52
N ALA A 67 -23.70 -12.02 -6.78
CA ALA A 67 -23.37 -10.84 -7.58
C ALA A 67 -22.29 -9.96 -6.91
N GLU A 68 -22.44 -9.70 -5.61
CA GLU A 68 -21.44 -8.93 -4.84
C GLU A 68 -20.10 -9.67 -4.75
N GLU A 69 -20.12 -11.01 -4.61
CA GLU A 69 -18.87 -11.80 -4.67
C GLU A 69 -18.20 -11.68 -6.03
N ALA A 70 -18.97 -11.73 -7.13
CA ALA A 70 -18.43 -11.57 -8.47
C ALA A 70 -17.78 -10.18 -8.66
N VAL A 71 -18.44 -9.12 -8.18
CA VAL A 71 -17.87 -7.75 -8.18
C VAL A 71 -16.56 -7.68 -7.40
N VAL A 72 -16.53 -8.22 -6.18
CA VAL A 72 -15.32 -8.25 -5.33
C VAL A 72 -14.17 -8.99 -6.03
N VAL A 73 -14.47 -10.16 -6.62
CA VAL A 73 -13.46 -11.00 -7.28
C VAL A 73 -12.88 -10.31 -8.52
N GLU A 74 -13.75 -9.77 -9.37
CA GLU A 74 -13.33 -9.10 -10.60
C GLU A 74 -12.56 -7.81 -10.30
N PHE A 75 -13.03 -7.00 -9.36
CA PHE A 75 -12.35 -5.81 -8.89
C PHE A 75 -10.94 -6.15 -8.39
N ARG A 76 -10.80 -7.18 -7.54
CA ARG A 76 -9.50 -7.61 -7.02
C ARG A 76 -8.55 -8.10 -8.10
N ARG A 77 -9.05 -8.88 -9.09
CA ARG A 77 -8.24 -9.41 -10.19
C ARG A 77 -7.69 -8.31 -11.09
N ARG A 78 -8.54 -7.33 -11.42
CA ARG A 78 -8.15 -6.22 -12.31
C ARG A 78 -7.23 -5.20 -11.62
N THR A 79 -7.51 -4.87 -10.36
CA THR A 79 -6.81 -3.78 -9.68
C THR A 79 -5.56 -4.22 -8.93
N LEU A 80 -5.46 -5.49 -8.55
CA LEU A 80 -4.40 -6.05 -7.68
C LEU A 80 -4.19 -5.22 -6.39
N LEU A 81 -5.19 -4.46 -5.95
CA LEU A 81 -5.15 -3.63 -4.75
C LEU A 81 -5.05 -4.49 -3.49
N ARG A 82 -4.43 -3.97 -2.43
CA ARG A 82 -4.39 -4.64 -1.13
C ARG A 82 -5.79 -4.78 -0.52
N LEU A 83 -5.98 -5.73 0.39
CA LEU A 83 -7.28 -6.04 1.01
C LEU A 83 -8.00 -4.80 1.54
N ASP A 84 -7.26 -3.95 2.26
CA ASP A 84 -7.82 -2.76 2.88
C ASP A 84 -8.18 -1.67 1.83
N ASP A 85 -7.44 -1.60 0.72
CA ASP A 85 -7.74 -0.69 -0.40
C ASP A 85 -9.00 -1.16 -1.16
N VAL A 86 -9.13 -2.48 -1.41
CA VAL A 86 -10.35 -3.06 -2.01
C VAL A 86 -11.57 -2.79 -1.14
N LEU A 87 -11.43 -2.95 0.18
CA LEU A 87 -12.50 -2.63 1.13
C LEU A 87 -12.92 -1.17 1.04
N GLY A 88 -11.94 -0.25 1.00
CA GLY A 88 -12.20 1.19 0.88
C GLY A 88 -12.97 1.55 -0.38
N CYS A 89 -12.55 0.99 -1.52
CA CYS A 89 -13.19 1.27 -2.82
C CYS A 89 -14.60 0.69 -2.94
N LEU A 90 -14.84 -0.50 -2.36
CA LEU A 90 -16.13 -1.20 -2.52
C LEU A 90 -17.14 -0.91 -1.40
N ARG A 91 -16.75 -0.21 -0.34
CA ARG A 91 -17.61 0.02 0.82
C ARG A 91 -18.87 0.85 0.51
N GLU A 92 -18.77 1.78 -0.42
CA GLU A 92 -19.91 2.59 -0.86
C GLU A 92 -20.87 1.80 -1.74
N THR A 93 -20.34 0.88 -2.56
CA THR A 93 -21.13 0.03 -3.45
C THR A 93 -21.73 -1.17 -2.71
N ILE A 94 -21.03 -1.70 -1.71
CA ILE A 94 -21.44 -2.85 -0.89
C ILE A 94 -21.39 -2.45 0.59
N PRO A 95 -22.40 -1.74 1.13
CA PRO A 95 -22.35 -1.16 2.48
C PRO A 95 -22.14 -2.18 3.60
N GLY A 96 -22.62 -3.42 3.42
CA GLY A 96 -22.44 -4.54 4.38
C GLY A 96 -21.06 -5.21 4.33
N LEU A 97 -20.14 -4.76 3.45
CA LEU A 97 -18.84 -5.38 3.26
C LEU A 97 -17.91 -5.13 4.45
N SER A 98 -17.75 -6.14 5.29
CA SER A 98 -16.75 -6.13 6.34
C SER A 98 -15.40 -6.66 5.86
N ARG A 99 -14.30 -6.25 6.54
CA ARG A 99 -12.95 -6.75 6.25
C ARG A 99 -12.86 -8.27 6.31
N SER A 100 -13.55 -8.88 7.28
CA SER A 100 -13.57 -10.33 7.45
C SER A 100 -14.36 -11.04 6.34
N ALA A 101 -15.50 -10.47 5.91
CA ALA A 101 -16.27 -10.99 4.80
C ALA A 101 -15.49 -10.95 3.50
N LEU A 102 -14.85 -9.79 3.20
CA LEU A 102 -13.96 -9.61 2.06
C LEU A 102 -12.80 -10.64 2.07
N HIS A 103 -12.10 -10.79 3.19
CA HIS A 103 -10.99 -11.75 3.28
C HIS A 103 -11.45 -13.19 3.07
N ARG A 104 -12.60 -13.58 3.63
CA ARG A 104 -13.17 -14.92 3.42
C ARG A 104 -13.58 -15.15 1.96
N CYS A 105 -14.17 -14.13 1.32
CA CYS A 105 -14.48 -14.16 -0.12
C CYS A 105 -13.22 -14.39 -0.95
N LEU A 106 -12.20 -13.55 -0.81
CA LEU A 106 -10.93 -13.67 -1.54
C LEU A 106 -10.21 -15.00 -1.27
N ARG A 107 -10.33 -15.57 -0.05
CA ARG A 107 -9.80 -16.91 0.26
C ARG A 107 -10.54 -18.02 -0.46
N ARG A 108 -11.88 -17.96 -0.54
CA ARG A 108 -12.67 -18.96 -1.29
C ARG A 108 -12.27 -19.01 -2.75
N HIS A 109 -12.00 -17.84 -3.34
CA HIS A 109 -11.60 -17.72 -4.74
C HIS A 109 -10.08 -17.82 -4.99
N GLY A 110 -9.27 -18.15 -3.96
CA GLY A 110 -7.84 -18.38 -4.11
C GLY A 110 -6.98 -17.11 -4.37
N ILE A 111 -7.57 -15.91 -4.27
CA ILE A 111 -6.94 -14.63 -4.61
C ILE A 111 -6.68 -13.73 -3.39
N SER A 112 -6.62 -14.31 -2.20
CA SER A 112 -6.36 -13.55 -0.96
C SER A 112 -4.93 -13.01 -0.88
N ARG A 113 -3.97 -13.68 -1.51
CA ARG A 113 -2.58 -13.24 -1.60
C ARG A 113 -2.34 -12.55 -2.94
N LEU A 114 -1.67 -11.40 -2.89
CA LEU A 114 -1.14 -10.78 -4.11
C LEU A 114 0.09 -11.55 -4.61
N PRO A 115 0.37 -11.52 -5.92
CA PRO A 115 1.66 -11.97 -6.43
C PRO A 115 2.78 -11.27 -5.66
N ARG A 116 3.76 -12.04 -5.17
CA ARG A 116 4.88 -11.47 -4.42
C ARG A 116 5.88 -10.82 -5.38
N GLY A 117 6.06 -9.49 -5.27
CA GLY A 117 7.38 -8.92 -5.45
C GLY A 117 8.13 -9.02 -4.11
N ASP A 118 9.45 -9.21 -4.13
CA ASP A 118 10.28 -9.36 -2.93
C ASP A 118 10.19 -8.13 -2.03
N GLU A 119 9.40 -8.21 -0.96
CA GLU A 119 9.29 -7.15 0.04
C GLU A 119 9.74 -7.64 1.42
N ARG A 120 10.84 -7.07 1.92
CA ARG A 120 11.24 -7.16 3.33
C ARG A 120 10.33 -6.25 4.18
N ALA A 121 9.71 -6.80 5.22
CA ALA A 121 8.88 -6.04 6.15
C ALA A 121 9.72 -5.05 6.98
N SER A 122 9.45 -3.75 6.87
CA SER A 122 10.07 -2.72 7.71
C SER A 122 9.26 -2.50 8.99
N LYS A 123 9.93 -2.34 10.12
CA LYS A 123 9.31 -2.00 11.43
C LYS A 123 8.69 -0.60 11.36
N ARG A 124 7.43 -0.47 11.80
CA ARG A 124 6.68 0.79 11.78
C ARG A 124 7.02 1.63 13.02
N GLY A 125 7.76 2.74 12.84
CA GLY A 125 7.84 3.83 13.82
C GLY A 125 6.61 4.73 13.74
N ARG A 126 6.10 5.23 14.88
CA ARG A 126 5.11 6.31 14.92
C ARG A 126 5.86 7.63 14.77
N PHE A 127 5.44 8.45 13.81
CA PHE A 127 5.94 9.83 13.69
C PHE A 127 5.13 10.76 14.61
N ALA A 128 5.79 11.83 15.11
CA ALA A 128 5.12 12.89 15.88
C ALA A 128 4.00 13.55 15.04
N GLU A 129 2.96 14.02 15.70
CA GLU A 129 1.90 14.79 15.06
C GLU A 129 2.48 16.07 14.45
N THR A 130 2.12 16.32 13.20
CA THR A 130 2.52 17.51 12.43
C THR A 130 1.28 18.12 11.81
N ARG A 131 1.27 19.46 11.65
CA ARG A 131 0.20 20.15 10.86
C ARG A 131 0.44 19.91 9.36
N ILE A 132 -0.62 20.17 8.58
CA ILE A 132 -0.57 20.14 7.12
C ILE A 132 0.49 21.14 6.61
N GLY A 133 1.15 20.82 5.51
CA GLY A 133 2.25 21.64 4.96
C GLY A 133 3.65 21.13 5.32
N TYR A 134 3.78 19.96 5.96
CA TYR A 134 5.04 19.23 6.09
C TYR A 134 5.16 18.24 4.94
N VAL A 135 6.06 18.48 4.01
CA VAL A 135 6.19 17.72 2.76
C VAL A 135 7.48 16.92 2.73
N HIS A 136 7.40 15.67 2.35
CA HIS A 136 8.54 14.83 2.03
C HIS A 136 8.79 14.86 0.53
N VAL A 137 10.02 15.11 0.13
CA VAL A 137 10.44 15.17 -1.27
C VAL A 137 11.49 14.09 -1.54
N ASP A 138 11.41 13.48 -2.70
CA ASP A 138 12.36 12.48 -3.17
C ASP A 138 12.43 12.51 -4.70
N ALA A 139 13.55 12.06 -5.26
CA ALA A 139 13.75 11.95 -6.69
C ALA A 139 14.18 10.53 -7.05
N CYS A 140 13.62 9.97 -8.11
CA CYS A 140 14.01 8.66 -8.56
C CYS A 140 14.12 8.57 -10.08
N GLU A 141 15.06 7.77 -10.54
CA GLU A 141 15.21 7.47 -11.96
C GLU A 141 14.19 6.41 -12.40
N LEU A 142 13.56 6.66 -13.55
CA LEU A 142 12.73 5.73 -14.32
C LEU A 142 13.44 5.41 -15.62
N ARG A 143 13.60 4.12 -15.93
CA ARG A 143 14.29 3.65 -17.15
C ARG A 143 13.35 2.83 -18.01
N LEU A 144 13.35 3.14 -19.31
CA LEU A 144 12.80 2.32 -20.37
C LEU A 144 13.91 1.96 -21.37
N ALA A 145 13.63 1.07 -22.29
CA ALA A 145 14.58 0.74 -23.37
C ALA A 145 14.93 1.97 -24.23
N GLN A 146 14.00 2.92 -24.37
CA GLN A 146 14.11 4.16 -25.14
C GLN A 146 14.84 5.30 -24.42
N GLY A 147 15.14 5.16 -23.12
CA GLY A 147 15.82 6.19 -22.37
C GLY A 147 15.51 6.22 -20.87
N ARG A 148 15.93 7.31 -20.23
CA ARG A 148 15.73 7.54 -18.80
C ARG A 148 15.05 8.87 -18.54
N LEU A 149 14.40 8.94 -17.40
CA LEU A 149 13.64 10.09 -16.91
C LEU A 149 13.77 10.17 -15.40
N PHE A 150 13.87 11.36 -14.84
CA PHE A 150 13.88 11.57 -13.40
C PHE A 150 12.50 12.04 -12.97
N MET A 151 11.84 11.24 -12.12
CA MET A 151 10.61 11.61 -11.45
C MET A 151 10.94 12.21 -10.09
N PHE A 152 10.55 13.45 -9.88
CA PHE A 152 10.55 14.11 -8.58
C PHE A 152 9.16 13.97 -7.97
N LEU A 153 9.09 13.67 -6.70
CA LEU A 153 7.86 13.40 -5.99
C LEU A 153 7.84 14.16 -4.67
N ALA A 154 6.73 14.81 -4.39
CA ALA A 154 6.43 15.46 -3.12
C ALA A 154 5.16 14.87 -2.52
N ILE A 155 5.18 14.54 -1.23
CA ILE A 155 4.02 14.01 -0.50
C ILE A 155 3.86 14.71 0.85
N ASP A 156 2.68 15.28 1.10
CA ASP A 156 2.35 15.86 2.40
C ASP A 156 2.23 14.78 3.48
N ARG A 157 2.81 15.07 4.63
CA ARG A 157 2.85 14.11 5.74
C ARG A 157 1.50 13.85 6.38
N VAL A 158 0.60 14.80 6.36
CA VAL A 158 -0.73 14.73 6.99
C VAL A 158 -1.77 14.23 6.00
N SER A 159 -2.01 15.00 4.93
CA SER A 159 -3.05 14.71 3.94
C SER A 159 -2.68 13.57 2.99
N LYS A 160 -1.39 13.23 2.83
CA LYS A 160 -0.85 12.33 1.80
C LYS A 160 -1.07 12.85 0.38
N PHE A 161 -1.49 14.10 0.21
CA PHE A 161 -1.59 14.72 -1.09
C PHE A 161 -0.23 14.72 -1.77
N THR A 162 -0.18 14.30 -3.02
CA THR A 162 1.07 13.99 -3.73
C THR A 162 1.15 14.79 -5.02
N HIS A 163 2.31 15.36 -5.31
CA HIS A 163 2.65 15.97 -6.58
C HIS A 163 3.86 15.29 -7.20
N VAL A 164 3.89 15.19 -8.52
CA VAL A 164 5.01 14.64 -9.29
C VAL A 164 5.34 15.54 -10.47
N ALA A 165 6.63 15.66 -10.77
CA ALA A 165 7.12 16.28 -12.00
C ALA A 165 8.26 15.43 -12.60
N PHE A 166 8.58 15.70 -13.86
CA PHE A 166 9.55 14.91 -14.63
C PHE A 166 10.59 15.81 -15.26
N TYR A 167 11.85 15.40 -15.11
CA TYR A 167 13.00 16.11 -15.64
C TYR A 167 13.96 15.14 -16.32
N ASP A 168 14.74 15.67 -17.25
CA ASP A 168 15.73 14.85 -17.99
C ASP A 168 16.98 14.56 -17.15
N ALA A 169 17.23 15.34 -16.10
CA ALA A 169 18.36 15.17 -15.21
C ALA A 169 18.03 15.48 -13.74
N ASN A 170 18.75 14.82 -12.83
CA ASN A 170 18.70 15.08 -11.39
C ASN A 170 19.71 16.15 -11.02
N THR A 171 19.36 17.44 -11.17
CA THR A 171 20.22 18.58 -10.95
C THR A 171 19.69 19.51 -9.85
N LYS A 172 20.58 20.37 -9.30
CA LYS A 172 20.20 21.40 -8.32
C LYS A 172 19.13 22.35 -8.88
N ALA A 173 19.26 22.74 -10.15
CA ALA A 173 18.28 23.61 -10.83
C ALA A 173 16.91 22.96 -10.92
N ASN A 174 16.86 21.67 -11.29
CA ASN A 174 15.61 20.93 -11.38
C ASN A 174 15.00 20.68 -9.99
N GLY A 175 15.81 20.46 -8.96
CA GLY A 175 15.33 20.38 -7.58
C GLY A 175 14.65 21.67 -7.14
N ALA A 176 15.28 22.82 -7.41
CA ALA A 176 14.73 24.14 -7.10
C ALA A 176 13.46 24.46 -7.92
N ALA A 177 13.45 24.12 -9.21
CA ALA A 177 12.25 24.26 -10.08
C ALA A 177 11.10 23.40 -9.53
N PHE A 178 11.38 22.15 -9.15
CA PHE A 178 10.40 21.27 -8.56
C PHE A 178 9.82 21.83 -7.26
N LEU A 179 10.62 22.43 -6.38
CA LEU A 179 10.10 23.04 -5.15
C LEU A 179 9.11 24.17 -5.46
N ARG A 180 9.38 25.01 -6.47
CA ARG A 180 8.43 26.04 -6.93
C ARG A 180 7.12 25.45 -7.46
N GLU A 181 7.21 24.36 -8.24
CA GLU A 181 6.02 23.63 -8.70
C GLU A 181 5.22 23.07 -7.53
N VAL A 182 5.89 22.47 -6.54
CA VAL A 182 5.25 21.94 -5.33
C VAL A 182 4.54 23.05 -4.56
N VAL A 183 5.20 24.20 -4.36
CA VAL A 183 4.59 25.37 -3.72
C VAL A 183 3.35 25.81 -4.49
N ALA A 184 3.36 25.81 -5.82
CA ALA A 184 2.20 26.19 -6.63
C ALA A 184 1.06 25.16 -6.56
N ALA A 185 1.40 23.85 -6.62
CA ALA A 185 0.43 22.76 -6.72
C ALA A 185 -0.36 22.46 -5.43
N PHE A 186 0.23 22.71 -4.28
CA PHE A 186 -0.46 22.43 -3.01
C PHE A 186 -1.39 23.59 -2.62
N PRO A 187 -2.63 23.33 -2.18
CA PRO A 187 -3.60 24.41 -1.83
C PRO A 187 -3.27 25.12 -0.51
N TYR A 188 -2.34 24.61 0.26
CA TYR A 188 -1.92 25.14 1.56
C TYR A 188 -0.47 25.61 1.54
N ARG A 189 -0.13 26.41 2.55
CA ARG A 189 1.23 26.91 2.74
C ARG A 189 2.11 25.78 3.24
N LEU A 190 3.25 25.60 2.58
CA LEU A 190 4.27 24.69 3.05
C LEU A 190 5.10 25.39 4.12
N HIS A 191 5.36 24.71 5.23
CA HIS A 191 6.22 25.24 6.30
C HIS A 191 7.52 24.45 6.47
N THR A 192 7.54 23.18 6.04
CA THR A 192 8.73 22.33 6.15
C THR A 192 8.80 21.38 4.97
N VAL A 193 9.97 21.27 4.37
CA VAL A 193 10.29 20.26 3.36
C VAL A 193 11.40 19.37 3.87
N LEU A 194 11.21 18.06 3.83
CA LEU A 194 12.21 17.06 4.18
C LEU A 194 12.67 16.34 2.91
N THR A 195 13.98 16.38 2.65
CA THR A 195 14.62 15.67 1.55
C THR A 195 15.67 14.69 2.06
N ASP A 196 16.16 13.82 1.17
CA ASP A 196 17.42 13.14 1.37
C ASP A 196 18.62 14.09 1.13
N ASN A 197 19.84 13.56 1.25
CA ASN A 197 21.05 14.31 0.96
C ASN A 197 21.47 14.23 -0.52
N GLY A 198 20.51 13.98 -1.42
CA GLY A 198 20.75 13.92 -2.86
C GLY A 198 21.22 15.24 -3.44
N MET A 199 22.01 15.19 -4.52
CA MET A 199 22.62 16.36 -5.17
C MET A 199 21.61 17.42 -5.63
N ALA A 200 20.36 17.02 -5.94
CA ALA A 200 19.32 17.98 -6.32
C ALA A 200 18.84 18.84 -5.14
N PHE A 201 19.04 18.38 -3.91
CA PHE A 201 18.46 19.01 -2.71
C PHE A 201 19.53 19.55 -1.76
N ALA A 202 20.76 19.03 -1.79
CA ALA A 202 21.79 19.42 -0.88
C ALA A 202 23.17 19.34 -1.52
N ASP A 203 24.11 20.14 -1.00
CA ASP A 203 25.51 20.00 -1.35
C ASP A 203 26.10 18.73 -0.73
N LEU A 204 26.86 18.00 -1.53
CA LEU A 204 27.57 16.81 -1.05
C LEU A 204 28.50 17.20 0.10
N PRO A 205 28.64 16.38 1.16
CA PRO A 205 29.47 16.69 2.32
C PRO A 205 30.89 17.13 1.95
N ARG A 206 31.48 16.56 0.89
CA ARG A 206 32.81 16.93 0.38
C ARG A 206 32.89 18.31 -0.27
N ASN A 207 31.74 18.90 -0.61
CA ASN A 207 31.68 20.22 -1.27
C ASN A 207 31.21 21.32 -0.32
N ARG A 208 30.72 20.98 0.86
CA ARG A 208 30.28 21.95 1.87
C ARG A 208 31.49 22.70 2.40
N GLY A 209 31.42 24.03 2.39
CA GLY A 209 32.53 24.90 2.82
C GLY A 209 33.75 24.89 1.92
N ARG A 210 33.75 24.18 0.79
CA ARG A 210 34.88 24.13 -0.14
C ARG A 210 35.10 25.46 -0.88
N TYR A 211 34.02 26.23 -1.03
CA TYR A 211 34.01 27.53 -1.70
C TYR A 211 33.20 28.54 -0.88
N PRO A 212 33.71 28.95 0.32
CA PRO A 212 32.98 29.83 1.23
C PRO A 212 32.66 31.18 0.60
N GLU A 213 33.51 31.66 -0.31
CA GLU A 213 33.28 32.91 -1.04
C GLU A 213 32.07 32.80 -1.96
N ILE A 214 31.89 31.66 -2.62
CA ILE A 214 30.73 31.39 -3.46
C ILE A 214 29.46 31.22 -2.61
N GLU A 215 29.56 30.50 -1.49
CA GLU A 215 28.46 30.39 -0.53
C GLU A 215 28.07 31.75 0.06
N ALA A 216 29.01 32.63 0.35
CA ALA A 216 28.77 33.98 0.84
C ALA A 216 28.06 34.86 -0.21
N VAL A 217 28.43 34.73 -1.49
CA VAL A 217 27.85 35.55 -2.58
C VAL A 217 26.50 35.00 -3.05
N PHE A 218 26.34 33.69 -3.13
CA PHE A 218 25.15 33.05 -3.71
C PHE A 218 24.17 32.45 -2.68
N GLY A 219 24.47 32.54 -1.37
CA GLY A 219 23.53 32.16 -0.30
C GLY A 219 23.23 30.67 -0.21
N GLY A 220 24.20 29.77 -0.39
CA GLY A 220 24.02 28.34 -0.19
C GLY A 220 23.39 27.61 -1.37
N HIS A 221 22.79 26.45 -1.09
CA HIS A 221 22.19 25.60 -2.14
C HIS A 221 20.96 26.27 -2.75
N VAL A 222 20.79 26.17 -4.08
CA VAL A 222 19.65 26.81 -4.80
C VAL A 222 18.29 26.34 -4.27
N PHE A 223 18.19 25.10 -3.81
CA PHE A 223 16.98 24.57 -3.20
C PHE A 223 16.64 25.29 -1.89
N ASP A 224 17.64 25.57 -1.05
CA ASP A 224 17.47 26.31 0.22
C ASP A 224 16.99 27.72 -0.04
N ARG A 225 17.56 28.41 -1.04
CA ARG A 225 17.13 29.76 -1.41
C ARG A 225 15.66 29.83 -1.81
N VAL A 226 15.18 28.84 -2.58
CA VAL A 226 13.73 28.75 -2.91
C VAL A 226 12.91 28.47 -1.64
N GLY A 227 13.44 27.67 -0.70
CA GLY A 227 12.82 27.49 0.60
C GLY A 227 12.67 28.82 1.34
N ASP A 228 13.75 29.61 1.42
CA ASP A 228 13.77 30.92 2.09
C ASP A 228 12.83 31.92 1.42
N GLU A 229 12.80 31.98 0.07
CA GLU A 229 11.87 32.81 -0.72
C GLU A 229 10.39 32.58 -0.30
N HIS A 230 10.05 31.37 0.13
CA HIS A 230 8.70 30.97 0.50
C HIS A 230 8.49 30.76 2.00
N GLY A 231 9.48 31.04 2.84
CA GLY A 231 9.43 30.82 4.29
C GLY A 231 9.32 29.36 4.69
N ILE A 232 9.93 28.47 3.91
CA ILE A 232 9.91 27.01 4.09
C ILE A 232 11.22 26.56 4.75
N GLU A 233 11.11 25.90 5.89
CA GLU A 233 12.24 25.23 6.53
C GLU A 233 12.65 23.99 5.74
N HIS A 234 13.87 23.96 5.20
CA HIS A 234 14.41 22.76 4.57
C HIS A 234 15.14 21.91 5.63
N ARG A 235 14.74 20.65 5.72
CA ARG A 235 15.34 19.63 6.59
C ARG A 235 15.93 18.50 5.78
N LEU A 236 17.14 18.10 6.13
CA LEU A 236 17.78 16.91 5.55
C LEU A 236 17.56 15.69 6.44
N THR A 237 17.44 14.53 5.83
CA THR A 237 17.45 13.26 6.56
C THR A 237 18.82 13.06 7.22
N LYS A 238 18.83 12.51 8.43
CA LYS A 238 20.09 12.15 9.10
C LYS A 238 20.83 11.09 8.27
N PRO A 239 22.13 11.24 8.04
CA PRO A 239 22.94 10.21 7.41
C PRO A 239 22.74 8.86 8.12
N TYR A 240 22.66 7.78 7.34
CA TYR A 240 22.43 6.41 7.83
C TYR A 240 21.06 6.16 8.52
N HIS A 241 20.09 7.10 8.40
CA HIS A 241 18.74 6.94 8.93
C HIS A 241 17.68 7.01 7.82
N PRO A 242 17.68 6.06 6.86
CA PRO A 242 16.82 6.10 5.65
C PRO A 242 15.32 6.13 5.99
N TRP A 243 14.92 5.62 7.16
CA TRP A 243 13.51 5.63 7.57
C TRP A 243 12.90 7.02 7.76
N THR A 244 13.69 8.08 7.85
CA THR A 244 13.18 9.45 8.01
C THR A 244 12.46 9.96 6.76
N ASN A 245 12.86 9.57 5.54
CA ASN A 245 12.16 9.88 4.29
C ASN A 245 11.21 8.77 3.80
N GLY A 246 10.93 7.78 4.65
CA GLY A 246 10.16 6.59 4.31
C GLY A 246 8.75 6.82 3.75
N GLN A 247 8.20 8.05 3.80
CA GLN A 247 6.91 8.36 3.15
C GLN A 247 7.11 8.58 1.65
N ALA A 248 8.07 9.40 1.24
CA ALA A 248 8.36 9.63 -0.18
C ALA A 248 8.88 8.36 -0.83
N GLU A 249 9.79 7.62 -0.18
CA GLU A 249 10.29 6.32 -0.68
C GLU A 249 9.15 5.31 -0.90
N ARG A 250 8.21 5.24 0.05
CA ARG A 250 7.03 4.36 -0.09
C ARG A 250 6.12 4.81 -1.22
N MET A 251 5.93 6.11 -1.40
CA MET A 251 5.12 6.64 -2.49
C MET A 251 5.80 6.39 -3.84
N ASN A 252 7.10 6.61 -3.96
CA ASN A 252 7.89 6.23 -5.13
C ASN A 252 7.73 4.76 -5.49
N ARG A 253 7.81 3.87 -4.50
CA ARG A 253 7.56 2.44 -4.70
C ARG A 253 6.12 2.19 -5.17
N THR A 254 5.14 2.83 -4.56
CA THR A 254 3.72 2.69 -4.93
C THR A 254 3.47 3.11 -6.37
N VAL A 255 4.06 4.22 -6.81
CA VAL A 255 3.99 4.67 -8.21
C VAL A 255 4.66 3.66 -9.14
N LYS A 256 5.90 3.25 -8.84
CA LYS A 256 6.63 2.27 -9.66
C LYS A 256 5.90 0.92 -9.77
N ASP A 257 5.32 0.44 -8.68
CA ASP A 257 4.58 -0.84 -8.66
C ASP A 257 3.27 -0.76 -9.47
N ALA A 258 2.63 0.41 -9.49
CA ALA A 258 1.39 0.63 -10.23
C ALA A 258 1.62 0.97 -11.71
N THR A 259 2.81 1.36 -12.10
CA THR A 259 3.14 1.83 -13.45
C THR A 259 4.25 0.99 -14.09
N ILE A 260 5.50 1.41 -14.00
CA ILE A 260 6.65 0.86 -14.75
C ILE A 260 6.90 -0.63 -14.49
N LYS A 261 6.52 -1.16 -13.33
CA LYS A 261 6.65 -2.59 -13.02
C LYS A 261 5.44 -3.43 -13.47
N ALA A 262 4.32 -2.77 -13.74
CA ALA A 262 3.08 -3.45 -14.10
C ALA A 262 2.75 -3.39 -15.58
N PHE A 263 3.30 -2.42 -16.30
CA PHE A 263 2.96 -2.15 -17.70
C PHE A 263 4.21 -1.92 -18.57
N HIS A 264 4.09 -2.22 -19.84
CA HIS A 264 5.04 -1.83 -20.87
C HIS A 264 4.59 -0.53 -21.54
N TYR A 265 5.54 0.36 -21.83
CA TYR A 265 5.28 1.67 -22.45
C TYR A 265 6.00 1.79 -23.78
N PRO A 266 5.35 2.31 -24.82
CA PRO A 266 5.97 2.55 -26.10
C PRO A 266 7.04 3.64 -26.04
N ASP A 267 6.87 4.64 -25.15
CA ASP A 267 7.77 5.77 -24.99
C ASP A 267 7.68 6.39 -23.58
N LEU A 268 8.55 7.36 -23.31
CA LEU A 268 8.58 8.09 -22.03
C LEU A 268 7.35 9.00 -21.84
N GLY A 269 6.72 9.47 -22.90
CA GLY A 269 5.51 10.28 -22.84
C GLY A 269 4.33 9.48 -22.30
N ALA A 270 4.11 8.27 -22.81
CA ALA A 270 3.08 7.36 -22.31
C ALA A 270 3.30 7.01 -20.83
N LEU A 271 4.56 6.79 -20.42
CA LEU A 271 4.89 6.58 -19.00
C LEU A 271 4.56 7.80 -18.16
N ARG A 272 4.95 9.02 -18.57
CA ARG A 272 4.63 10.28 -17.89
C ARG A 272 3.11 10.43 -17.70
N ALA A 273 2.35 10.29 -18.78
CA ALA A 273 0.89 10.41 -18.76
C ALA A 273 0.25 9.42 -17.77
N HIS A 274 0.70 8.15 -17.78
CA HIS A 274 0.16 7.16 -16.86
C HIS A 274 0.52 7.45 -15.39
N VAL A 275 1.75 7.88 -15.11
CA VAL A 275 2.13 8.26 -13.73
C VAL A 275 1.30 9.44 -13.24
N VAL A 276 1.09 10.48 -14.06
CA VAL A 276 0.26 11.62 -13.71
C VAL A 276 -1.19 11.18 -13.45
N ALA A 277 -1.77 10.37 -14.34
CA ALA A 277 -3.12 9.83 -14.16
C ALA A 277 -3.23 8.99 -12.87
N PHE A 278 -2.23 8.17 -12.58
CA PHE A 278 -2.17 7.39 -11.33
C PHE A 278 -2.13 8.31 -10.10
N VAL A 279 -1.29 9.34 -10.08
CA VAL A 279 -1.17 10.28 -8.95
C VAL A 279 -2.46 11.08 -8.78
N THR A 280 -3.11 11.48 -9.87
CA THR A 280 -4.43 12.11 -9.82
C THR A 280 -5.47 11.18 -9.20
N ALA A 281 -5.56 9.94 -9.66
CA ALA A 281 -6.46 8.95 -9.07
C ALA A 281 -6.09 8.65 -7.59
N TYR A 282 -4.81 8.64 -7.25
CA TYR A 282 -4.36 8.50 -5.87
C TYR A 282 -4.86 9.66 -4.99
N ASN A 283 -4.76 10.89 -5.45
CA ASN A 283 -5.17 12.05 -4.69
C ASN A 283 -6.70 12.17 -4.54
N PHE A 284 -7.46 11.89 -5.58
CA PHE A 284 -8.89 12.21 -5.63
C PHE A 284 -9.82 11.01 -5.48
N ALA A 285 -9.35 9.79 -5.78
CA ALA A 285 -10.19 8.59 -5.77
C ALA A 285 -9.72 7.51 -4.81
N LYS A 286 -8.44 7.46 -4.44
CA LYS A 286 -7.93 6.38 -3.60
C LYS A 286 -8.16 6.63 -2.12
N HIS A 287 -8.99 5.80 -1.48
CA HIS A 287 -9.22 5.82 -0.03
C HIS A 287 -8.06 5.17 0.73
N LEU A 288 -7.48 5.89 1.68
CA LEU A 288 -6.32 5.44 2.46
C LEU A 288 -6.72 5.09 3.90
N LYS A 289 -6.35 3.89 4.34
CA LYS A 289 -6.55 3.47 5.73
C LYS A 289 -5.88 4.42 6.73
N ALA A 290 -4.70 4.95 6.38
CA ALA A 290 -3.97 5.91 7.19
C ALA A 290 -4.74 7.22 7.39
N LEU A 291 -5.66 7.57 6.48
CA LEU A 291 -6.54 8.72 6.52
C LEU A 291 -7.98 8.36 6.97
N ARG A 292 -8.14 7.26 7.70
CA ARG A 292 -9.46 6.76 8.13
C ARG A 292 -10.43 6.56 6.96
N TRP A 293 -9.92 6.00 5.87
CA TRP A 293 -10.67 5.74 4.63
C TRP A 293 -11.11 7.00 3.87
N ARG A 294 -10.39 8.09 4.02
CA ARG A 294 -10.53 9.28 3.18
C ARG A 294 -9.51 9.29 2.05
N THR A 295 -9.79 10.01 0.99
CA THR A 295 -8.80 10.31 -0.03
C THR A 295 -7.85 11.40 0.46
N PRO A 296 -6.65 11.56 -0.11
CA PRO A 296 -5.77 12.69 0.18
C PRO A 296 -6.45 14.05 0.00
N PHE A 297 -7.28 14.19 -1.02
CA PHE A 297 -8.07 15.40 -1.26
C PHE A 297 -9.10 15.66 -0.15
N GLN A 298 -9.88 14.64 0.24
CA GLN A 298 -10.83 14.77 1.36
C GLN A 298 -10.13 15.12 2.66
N ALA A 299 -8.95 14.55 2.93
CA ALA A 299 -8.16 14.91 4.10
C ALA A 299 -7.66 16.36 4.07
N SER A 300 -7.36 16.90 2.88
CA SER A 300 -7.04 18.32 2.71
C SER A 300 -8.26 19.21 2.96
N CYS A 301 -9.44 18.83 2.49
CA CYS A 301 -10.69 19.54 2.78
C CYS A 301 -11.02 19.55 4.27
N ASP A 302 -10.80 18.42 4.97
CA ASP A 302 -11.00 18.38 6.44
C ASP A 302 -10.03 19.30 7.17
N ALA A 303 -8.77 19.33 6.73
CA ALA A 303 -7.78 20.24 7.31
C ALA A 303 -8.11 21.71 7.04
N TRP A 304 -8.69 22.03 5.89
CA TRP A 304 -9.22 23.36 5.59
C TRP A 304 -10.35 23.76 6.55
N VAL A 305 -11.29 22.87 6.80
CA VAL A 305 -12.40 23.13 7.75
C VAL A 305 -11.88 23.36 9.17
N ALA A 306 -10.81 22.64 9.55
CA ALA A 306 -10.20 22.77 10.88
C ALA A 306 -9.36 24.04 11.03
N ASP A 307 -8.61 24.45 10.00
CA ASP A 307 -7.73 25.62 10.00
C ASP A 307 -7.60 26.21 8.59
N PRO A 308 -8.53 27.09 8.17
CA PRO A 308 -8.45 27.76 6.87
C PRO A 308 -7.22 28.65 6.70
N SER A 309 -6.65 29.16 7.80
CA SER A 309 -5.51 30.08 7.77
C SER A 309 -4.22 29.42 7.24
N ALA A 310 -4.11 28.08 7.33
CA ALA A 310 -3.00 27.33 6.79
C ALA A 310 -3.02 27.23 5.25
N PHE A 311 -4.11 27.64 4.61
CA PHE A 311 -4.31 27.47 3.18
C PHE A 311 -4.11 28.77 2.39
N LYS A 312 -3.80 28.62 1.10
CA LYS A 312 -3.73 29.69 0.12
C LYS A 312 -5.07 29.87 -0.59
N ILE A 313 -5.73 28.74 -0.85
CA ILE A 313 -7.03 28.66 -1.52
C ILE A 313 -7.87 27.56 -0.86
N ASP A 314 -9.18 27.65 -0.99
CA ASP A 314 -10.08 26.55 -0.62
C ASP A 314 -9.76 25.31 -1.49
N PRO A 315 -9.37 24.17 -0.91
CA PRO A 315 -9.03 22.98 -1.68
C PRO A 315 -10.18 22.47 -2.57
N ARG A 316 -11.43 22.81 -2.27
CA ARG A 316 -12.59 22.44 -3.10
C ARG A 316 -12.57 23.11 -4.49
N HIS A 317 -11.76 24.17 -4.66
CA HIS A 317 -11.52 24.80 -5.96
C HIS A 317 -10.42 24.11 -6.78
N LEU A 318 -9.74 23.09 -6.24
CA LEU A 318 -8.83 22.24 -7.01
C LEU A 318 -9.65 21.28 -7.86
N ILE A 319 -9.88 21.67 -9.09
CA ILE A 319 -10.48 20.77 -10.09
C ILE A 319 -9.34 20.05 -10.81
N PRO A 320 -9.35 18.71 -10.87
CA PRO A 320 -8.40 17.98 -11.69
C PRO A 320 -8.56 18.42 -13.14
N GLY A 321 -7.59 19.18 -13.64
CA GLY A 321 -7.60 19.63 -15.04
C GLY A 321 -7.40 18.48 -16.01
N PRO A 322 -7.78 18.62 -17.29
CA PRO A 322 -7.34 17.71 -18.32
C PRO A 322 -5.80 17.79 -18.37
N HIS A 323 -5.17 16.64 -18.36
CA HIS A 323 -3.71 16.55 -18.47
C HIS A 323 -3.35 16.86 -19.94
N THR A 324 -2.82 18.05 -20.17
CA THR A 324 -2.22 18.43 -21.46
C THR A 324 -0.80 17.92 -21.56
#